data_ab2ec40ea658cb8a8956cfc4feca4369
#
_entry.id   ab2ec40ea658cb8a8956cfc4feca4369
#
_cell.length_a   1.000
_cell.length_b   1.000
_cell.length_c   1.000
_cell.angle_alpha   90.00
_cell.angle_beta   90.00
_cell.angle_gamma   90.00
#
_symmetry.space_group_name_H-M   'P 1'
#
loop_
_entity.id
_entity.type
_entity.pdbx_description
1 polymer ?
#
loop_
_entity_poly.entity_id
_entity_poly.type
_entity_poly.pdbx_seq_one_letter_code
_entity_poly.pdbx_strand_id
1 'polypeptide(L)'
;YEFNKGQSLDGSVSLTNHSSHRGHVTADAVRFGGGMGNIERAEAGEEYQKISGLPRYLEGARYYMHWAGVPYSIYSTKDGENDYADDINARGHGMNHMARGSDFVPNDTMPGLGVPLELAIGVHTDAGLRNNMDIIGTLGVYTTQYYDKQLATGMSRLASRDFADGMLAQIHKDLTLHLGNWTRRSLFDRNYSESREPQVPSMILEVLSHQNYADMLVAHDPYCKFIIARA
;
A
#
# COMPACT_ATOMS: atom_id res chain seq x y z
N TYR A 1 -9.16 17.62 20.57
CA TYR A 1 -10.08 18.43 19.75
C TYR A 1 -10.58 17.58 18.59
N GLU A 2 -11.89 17.66 18.31
CA GLU A 2 -12.51 17.02 17.17
C GLU A 2 -12.68 18.04 16.05
N PHE A 3 -12.40 17.61 14.82
CA PHE A 3 -12.63 18.37 13.62
C PHE A 3 -13.75 17.70 12.83
N ASN A 4 -14.52 18.52 12.10
CA ASN A 4 -15.55 18.00 11.23
C ASN A 4 -14.97 17.10 10.13
N LYS A 5 -15.74 16.08 9.74
CA LYS A 5 -15.41 15.18 8.62
C LYS A 5 -15.34 15.99 7.31
N GLY A 6 -14.39 15.64 6.47
CA GLY A 6 -14.23 16.23 5.14
C GLY A 6 -13.12 17.29 5.09
N GLN A 7 -12.99 17.90 3.93
CA GLN A 7 -12.03 18.98 3.69
C GLN A 7 -12.66 20.32 4.12
N SER A 8 -12.13 20.92 5.19
CA SER A 8 -12.51 22.24 5.67
C SER A 8 -11.27 23.08 5.92
N LEU A 9 -11.31 24.34 5.54
CA LEU A 9 -10.26 25.33 5.84
C LEU A 9 -10.51 26.07 7.17
N ASP A 10 -11.59 25.76 7.88
CA ASP A 10 -12.01 26.46 9.08
C ASP A 10 -11.24 25.99 10.33
N GLY A 11 -10.70 24.77 10.29
CA GLY A 11 -9.88 24.21 11.38
C GLY A 11 -8.42 24.58 11.20
N SER A 12 -7.83 25.24 12.18
CA SER A 12 -6.40 25.58 12.15
C SER A 12 -5.76 25.50 13.54
N VAL A 13 -4.45 25.25 13.54
CA VAL A 13 -3.59 25.41 14.73
C VAL A 13 -2.61 26.53 14.45
N SER A 14 -2.59 27.52 15.35
CA SER A 14 -1.64 28.62 15.28
C SER A 14 -0.62 28.49 16.40
N LEU A 15 0.66 28.55 16.05
CA LEU A 15 1.77 28.64 16.99
C LEU A 15 2.25 30.08 17.01
N THR A 16 2.36 30.66 18.22
CA THR A 16 2.89 32.01 18.41
C THR A 16 4.26 31.95 19.08
N ASN A 17 5.15 32.82 18.66
CA ASN A 17 6.44 33.03 19.34
C ASN A 17 6.35 34.00 20.53
N HIS A 18 5.16 34.48 20.88
CA HIS A 18 4.96 35.34 22.04
C HIS A 18 5.06 34.52 23.32
N SER A 19 5.97 34.92 24.22
CA SER A 19 6.16 34.31 25.52
C SER A 19 6.32 35.39 26.58
N SER A 20 5.71 35.18 27.74
CA SER A 20 5.91 36.03 28.93
C SER A 20 7.23 35.75 29.65
N HIS A 21 7.94 34.73 29.26
CA HIS A 21 9.21 34.29 29.85
C HIS A 21 10.36 34.48 28.86
N ARG A 22 11.56 34.73 29.37
CA ARG A 22 12.77 34.71 28.55
C ARG A 22 13.08 33.29 28.14
N GLY A 23 13.34 33.08 26.86
CA GLY A 23 13.66 31.76 26.28
C GLY A 23 13.35 31.70 24.79
N HIS A 24 13.42 30.52 24.26
CA HIS A 24 13.05 30.23 22.87
C HIS A 24 11.70 29.48 22.84
N VAL A 25 10.83 29.87 21.92
CA VAL A 25 9.66 29.08 21.59
C VAL A 25 10.07 28.14 20.45
N THR A 26 10.03 26.84 20.71
CA THR A 26 10.32 25.82 19.70
C THR A 26 9.03 25.26 19.16
N ALA A 27 8.94 25.14 17.85
CA ALA A 27 7.85 24.47 17.16
C ALA A 27 8.46 23.32 16.36
N ASP A 28 8.11 22.09 16.73
CA ASP A 28 8.57 20.89 16.03
C ASP A 28 7.53 20.47 15.01
N ALA A 29 6.40 19.97 15.45
CA ALA A 29 5.35 19.50 14.57
C ALA A 29 3.95 19.69 15.15
N VAL A 30 2.98 19.85 14.27
CA VAL A 30 1.56 19.73 14.58
C VAL A 30 0.99 18.59 13.76
N ARG A 31 0.33 17.62 14.41
CA ARG A 31 -0.31 16.48 13.76
C ARG A 31 -1.82 16.63 13.80
N PHE A 32 -2.44 16.58 12.63
CA PHE A 32 -3.87 16.47 12.46
C PHE A 32 -4.23 15.04 12.09
N GLY A 33 -5.26 14.47 12.71
CA GLY A 33 -5.69 13.10 12.49
C GLY A 33 -4.68 12.07 13.00
N GLY A 34 -4.83 10.84 12.54
CA GLY A 34 -3.97 9.73 12.97
C GLY A 34 -4.02 9.48 14.47
N GLY A 35 -5.14 9.77 15.10
CA GLY A 35 -5.39 9.82 16.52
C GLY A 35 -4.73 8.77 17.39
N MET A 36 -5.23 8.61 18.58
CA MET A 36 -4.64 7.75 19.61
C MET A 36 -5.02 6.28 19.43
N GLY A 37 -4.98 5.75 18.24
CA GLY A 37 -4.86 4.35 17.90
C GLY A 37 -5.72 3.28 18.58
N ASN A 38 -6.78 3.65 19.27
CA ASN A 38 -7.61 2.71 20.01
C ASN A 38 -9.04 2.64 19.46
N ILE A 39 -9.15 2.58 18.14
CA ILE A 39 -10.43 2.45 17.46
C ILE A 39 -10.52 1.05 16.88
N GLU A 40 -11.58 0.35 17.24
CA GLU A 40 -11.93 -0.95 16.65
C GLU A 40 -12.25 -0.76 15.16
N ARG A 41 -11.68 -1.63 14.32
CA ARG A 41 -11.81 -1.56 12.85
C ARG A 41 -12.70 -2.67 12.30
N ALA A 42 -13.00 -3.69 13.08
CA ALA A 42 -13.88 -4.77 12.67
C ALA A 42 -15.34 -4.30 12.64
N GLU A 43 -16.17 -4.96 11.86
CA GLU A 43 -17.60 -4.75 11.87
C GLU A 43 -18.19 -5.11 13.22
N ALA A 44 -19.26 -4.41 13.61
CA ALA A 44 -19.93 -4.66 14.90
C ALA A 44 -20.45 -6.10 14.97
N GLY A 45 -20.06 -6.81 16.02
CA GLY A 45 -20.45 -8.21 16.23
C GLY A 45 -19.39 -9.24 15.86
N GLU A 46 -18.28 -8.83 15.22
CA GLU A 46 -17.16 -9.73 14.95
C GLU A 46 -16.33 -10.00 16.22
N GLU A 47 -15.94 -11.27 16.41
CA GLU A 47 -15.16 -11.72 17.57
C GLU A 47 -13.78 -11.06 17.67
N TYR A 48 -13.29 -10.46 16.57
CA TYR A 48 -11.94 -9.89 16.44
C TYR A 48 -11.89 -8.36 16.54
N GLN A 49 -12.86 -7.75 17.15
CA GLN A 49 -12.84 -6.30 17.42
C GLN A 49 -11.76 -5.97 18.45
N LYS A 50 -10.50 -6.04 18.02
CA LYS A 50 -9.37 -5.67 18.87
C LYS A 50 -8.78 -4.36 18.41
N ILE A 51 -8.51 -3.52 19.39
CA ILE A 51 -7.69 -2.32 19.18
C ILE A 51 -6.23 -2.74 18.99
N SER A 52 -5.54 -2.10 18.05
CA SER A 52 -4.14 -2.41 17.77
C SER A 52 -3.17 -1.91 18.84
N GLY A 53 -3.57 -0.89 19.59
CA GLY A 53 -2.67 -0.13 20.47
C GLY A 53 -1.66 0.75 19.73
N LEU A 54 -1.68 0.75 18.40
CA LEU A 54 -0.79 1.54 17.57
C LEU A 54 -1.38 2.92 17.29
N PRO A 55 -0.53 3.93 17.00
CA PRO A 55 -1.01 5.18 16.43
C PRO A 55 -1.82 4.94 15.15
N ARG A 56 -2.88 5.70 14.95
CA ARG A 56 -3.82 5.52 13.86
C ARG A 56 -3.15 5.46 12.47
N TYR A 57 -2.12 6.27 12.24
CA TYR A 57 -1.39 6.32 10.97
C TYR A 57 -0.58 5.04 10.68
N LEU A 58 -0.40 4.15 11.66
CA LEU A 58 0.24 2.84 11.47
C LEU A 58 -0.77 1.70 11.24
N GLU A 59 -2.07 1.97 11.36
CA GLU A 59 -3.10 0.93 11.24
C GLU A 59 -3.52 0.63 9.80
N GLY A 60 -3.25 1.51 8.85
CA GLY A 60 -3.60 1.32 7.45
C GLY A 60 -3.17 2.47 6.54
N ALA A 61 -3.15 2.22 5.23
CA ALA A 61 -2.70 3.18 4.22
C ALA A 61 -3.53 4.46 4.23
N ARG A 62 -4.85 4.34 4.36
CA ARG A 62 -5.79 5.45 4.46
C ARG A 62 -5.43 6.43 5.57
N TYR A 63 -5.11 5.91 6.75
CA TYR A 63 -4.77 6.73 7.93
C TYR A 63 -3.39 7.35 7.83
N TYR A 64 -2.45 6.62 7.21
CA TYR A 64 -1.13 7.17 6.92
C TYR A 64 -1.23 8.35 5.95
N MET A 65 -2.00 8.21 4.88
CA MET A 65 -2.22 9.28 3.91
C MET A 65 -2.88 10.51 4.53
N HIS A 66 -3.87 10.31 5.40
CA HIS A 66 -4.46 11.40 6.18
C HIS A 66 -3.40 12.11 7.02
N TRP A 67 -2.59 11.36 7.74
CA TRP A 67 -1.50 11.92 8.55
C TRP A 67 -0.45 12.64 7.70
N ALA A 68 -0.14 12.14 6.51
CA ALA A 68 0.80 12.72 5.57
C ALA A 68 0.26 13.96 4.83
N GLY A 69 -1.01 14.33 5.03
CA GLY A 69 -1.62 15.50 4.40
C GLY A 69 -2.08 15.30 2.96
N VAL A 70 -2.26 14.06 2.54
CA VAL A 70 -2.85 13.74 1.22
C VAL A 70 -4.31 14.21 1.20
N PRO A 71 -4.83 14.74 0.07
CA PRO A 71 -6.23 15.18 -0.03
C PRO A 71 -7.24 14.08 0.33
N TYR A 72 -8.29 14.46 1.04
CA TYR A 72 -9.35 13.55 1.51
C TYR A 72 -9.93 12.67 0.40
N SER A 73 -10.17 13.23 -0.78
CA SER A 73 -10.71 12.51 -1.93
C SER A 73 -9.82 11.36 -2.43
N ILE A 74 -8.54 11.35 -2.09
CA ILE A 74 -7.60 10.30 -2.49
C ILE A 74 -7.70 9.08 -1.57
N TYR A 75 -7.81 9.30 -0.26
CA TYR A 75 -7.80 8.21 0.72
C TYR A 75 -9.18 7.85 1.29
N SER A 76 -10.25 8.49 0.81
CA SER A 76 -11.61 8.30 1.32
C SER A 76 -12.62 8.24 0.18
N THR A 77 -12.42 7.30 -0.73
CA THR A 77 -13.22 7.13 -1.96
C THR A 77 -14.66 6.71 -1.68
N LYS A 78 -14.95 6.20 -0.49
CA LYS A 78 -16.28 5.89 0.03
C LYS A 78 -16.73 6.89 1.11
N ASP A 79 -16.13 8.05 1.09
CA ASP A 79 -16.44 9.17 1.99
C ASP A 79 -16.36 8.81 3.49
N GLY A 80 -15.55 7.81 3.82
CA GLY A 80 -15.37 7.30 5.18
C GLY A 80 -16.54 6.45 5.69
N GLU A 81 -17.50 6.11 4.85
CA GLU A 81 -18.61 5.23 5.22
C GLU A 81 -18.21 3.75 5.23
N ASN A 82 -17.17 3.39 4.48
CA ASN A 82 -16.60 2.05 4.46
C ASN A 82 -15.09 2.12 4.62
N ASP A 83 -14.63 1.98 5.86
CA ASP A 83 -13.22 2.09 6.24
C ASP A 83 -12.32 1.07 5.51
N TYR A 84 -12.78 -0.16 5.36
CA TYR A 84 -12.05 -1.20 4.67
C TYR A 84 -11.87 -0.92 3.17
N ALA A 85 -12.95 -0.51 2.50
CA ALA A 85 -12.89 -0.18 1.08
C ALA A 85 -12.05 1.08 0.82
N ASP A 86 -12.15 2.08 1.69
CA ASP A 86 -11.32 3.28 1.62
C ASP A 86 -9.83 2.93 1.77
N ASP A 87 -9.48 2.07 2.73
CA ASP A 87 -8.08 1.66 2.97
C ASP A 87 -7.49 0.90 1.77
N ILE A 88 -8.24 -0.03 1.20
CA ILE A 88 -7.80 -0.77 0.01
C ILE A 88 -7.60 0.17 -1.18
N ASN A 89 -8.55 1.05 -1.43
CA ASN A 89 -8.49 1.95 -2.57
C ASN A 89 -7.43 3.04 -2.41
N ALA A 90 -7.18 3.49 -1.19
CA ALA A 90 -6.20 4.54 -0.90
C ALA A 90 -4.82 4.23 -1.50
N ARG A 91 -4.41 2.98 -1.53
CA ARG A 91 -3.08 2.55 -2.02
C ARG A 91 -2.88 2.91 -3.49
N GLY A 92 -3.77 2.43 -4.37
CA GLY A 92 -3.70 2.73 -5.80
C GLY A 92 -3.95 4.20 -6.14
N HIS A 93 -4.92 4.83 -5.48
CA HIS A 93 -5.21 6.26 -5.67
C HIS A 93 -4.08 7.15 -5.15
N GLY A 94 -3.46 6.80 -4.03
CA GLY A 94 -2.30 7.49 -3.48
C GLY A 94 -1.09 7.42 -4.40
N MET A 95 -0.82 6.25 -4.99
CA MET A 95 0.22 6.09 -6.01
C MET A 95 -0.05 7.01 -7.21
N ASN A 96 -1.28 7.01 -7.73
CA ASN A 96 -1.65 7.91 -8.84
C ASN A 96 -1.54 9.38 -8.46
N HIS A 97 -1.92 9.76 -7.24
CA HIS A 97 -1.75 11.13 -6.75
C HIS A 97 -0.28 11.56 -6.71
N MET A 98 0.61 10.69 -6.27
CA MET A 98 2.05 10.97 -6.29
C MET A 98 2.58 11.12 -7.73
N ALA A 99 2.18 10.22 -8.64
CA ALA A 99 2.75 10.15 -9.99
C ALA A 99 2.11 11.14 -10.98
N ARG A 100 0.87 11.55 -10.76
CA ARG A 100 0.13 12.42 -11.68
C ARG A 100 0.84 13.76 -11.89
N GLY A 101 0.98 14.16 -13.15
CA GLY A 101 1.76 15.30 -13.58
C GLY A 101 3.17 14.95 -14.02
N SER A 102 3.59 13.69 -13.91
CA SER A 102 4.81 13.16 -14.49
C SER A 102 4.60 12.66 -15.92
N ASP A 103 5.67 12.36 -16.63
CA ASP A 103 5.62 11.75 -17.96
C ASP A 103 4.97 10.35 -17.97
N PHE A 104 5.00 9.65 -16.82
CA PHE A 104 4.41 8.31 -16.66
C PHE A 104 2.93 8.33 -16.34
N VAL A 105 2.45 9.37 -15.67
CA VAL A 105 1.03 9.60 -15.38
C VAL A 105 0.72 11.06 -15.69
N PRO A 106 0.47 11.40 -16.96
CA PRO A 106 0.14 12.75 -17.36
C PRO A 106 -1.07 13.29 -16.61
N ASN A 107 -1.09 14.60 -16.34
CA ASN A 107 -2.24 15.25 -15.74
C ASN A 107 -3.46 15.11 -16.65
N ASP A 108 -4.56 14.67 -16.03
CA ASP A 108 -5.89 14.70 -16.61
C ASP A 108 -6.70 15.83 -15.97
N THR A 109 -7.64 15.50 -15.10
CA THR A 109 -8.54 16.45 -14.44
C THR A 109 -8.19 16.70 -12.98
N MET A 110 -7.26 15.95 -12.41
CA MET A 110 -6.92 16.01 -10.99
C MET A 110 -5.44 16.33 -10.77
N PRO A 111 -5.12 17.30 -9.91
CA PRO A 111 -3.72 17.62 -9.62
C PRO A 111 -3.01 16.45 -8.90
N GLY A 112 -1.71 16.35 -9.14
CA GLY A 112 -0.82 15.41 -8.48
C GLY A 112 0.51 16.05 -8.13
N LEU A 113 1.44 15.23 -7.62
CA LEU A 113 2.74 15.72 -7.13
C LEU A 113 3.85 15.65 -8.19
N GLY A 114 3.58 15.05 -9.36
CA GLY A 114 4.54 14.95 -10.47
C GLY A 114 5.75 14.06 -10.20
N VAL A 115 5.65 13.15 -9.22
CA VAL A 115 6.75 12.23 -8.91
C VAL A 115 6.88 11.21 -10.05
N PRO A 116 8.07 11.05 -10.69
CA PRO A 116 8.23 10.19 -11.84
C PRO A 116 8.31 8.70 -11.44
N LEU A 117 7.20 8.15 -10.97
CA LEU A 117 7.07 6.74 -10.64
C LEU A 117 6.80 5.94 -11.90
N GLU A 118 7.66 4.96 -12.18
CA GLU A 118 7.57 4.12 -13.39
C GLU A 118 6.85 2.80 -13.16
N LEU A 119 6.90 2.30 -11.93
CA LEU A 119 6.34 1.00 -11.52
C LEU A 119 5.63 1.13 -10.17
N ALA A 120 4.65 0.27 -9.94
CA ALA A 120 3.99 0.14 -8.64
C ALA A 120 3.95 -1.33 -8.21
N ILE A 121 4.30 -1.57 -6.95
CA ILE A 121 4.27 -2.91 -6.36
C ILE A 121 3.59 -2.89 -5.00
N GLY A 122 2.58 -3.74 -4.82
CA GLY A 122 2.01 -4.06 -3.52
C GLY A 122 2.69 -5.30 -2.96
N VAL A 123 3.28 -5.21 -1.78
CA VAL A 123 3.97 -6.34 -1.15
C VAL A 123 3.07 -6.93 -0.07
N HIS A 124 2.68 -8.17 -0.26
CA HIS A 124 1.73 -8.91 0.57
C HIS A 124 2.25 -10.28 0.97
N THR A 125 1.50 -10.95 1.83
CA THR A 125 1.63 -12.37 2.13
C THR A 125 0.28 -13.04 1.95
N ASP A 126 0.28 -14.18 1.26
CA ASP A 126 -0.94 -14.95 0.95
C ASP A 126 -1.35 -15.86 2.13
N ALA A 127 -2.60 -16.34 2.09
CA ALA A 127 -3.20 -17.26 3.07
C ALA A 127 -3.41 -18.64 2.44
N GLY A 128 -2.34 -19.29 2.01
CA GLY A 128 -2.39 -20.64 1.42
C GLY A 128 -1.90 -21.71 2.38
N LEU A 129 -2.53 -22.88 2.37
CA LEU A 129 -2.13 -24.05 3.13
C LEU A 129 -1.79 -25.23 2.21
N ARG A 130 -0.70 -25.90 2.52
CA ARG A 130 -0.33 -27.24 2.04
C ARG A 130 0.15 -28.06 3.25
N ASN A 131 0.65 -29.29 2.99
CA ASN A 131 1.44 -29.96 4.04
C ASN A 131 2.47 -28.99 4.60
N ASN A 132 2.63 -28.96 5.90
CA ASN A 132 3.42 -27.94 6.61
C ASN A 132 4.87 -27.78 6.10
N MET A 133 5.45 -28.83 5.52
CA MET A 133 6.82 -28.83 5.00
C MET A 133 6.91 -28.57 3.49
N ASP A 134 5.79 -28.45 2.78
CA ASP A 134 5.77 -28.15 1.36
C ASP A 134 5.74 -26.64 1.15
N ILE A 135 6.71 -26.12 0.44
CA ILE A 135 6.78 -24.69 0.09
C ILE A 135 5.60 -24.31 -0.82
N ILE A 136 4.85 -23.32 -0.43
CA ILE A 136 3.83 -22.69 -1.28
C ILE A 136 4.46 -21.70 -2.25
N GLY A 137 5.32 -20.81 -1.75
CA GLY A 137 6.14 -19.92 -2.54
C GLY A 137 5.45 -18.65 -3.03
N THR A 138 6.06 -18.00 -4.00
CA THR A 138 5.72 -16.64 -4.45
C THR A 138 4.68 -16.62 -5.58
N LEU A 139 3.70 -15.73 -5.48
CA LEU A 139 2.64 -15.48 -6.45
C LEU A 139 2.67 -14.01 -6.90
N GLY A 140 2.44 -13.76 -8.19
CA GLY A 140 2.24 -12.42 -8.74
C GLY A 140 0.81 -12.24 -9.22
N VAL A 141 0.19 -11.13 -8.85
CA VAL A 141 -1.14 -10.74 -9.32
C VAL A 141 -1.04 -9.43 -10.09
N TYR A 142 -1.71 -9.36 -11.22
CA TYR A 142 -1.78 -8.18 -12.07
C TYR A 142 -3.20 -8.02 -12.63
N THR A 143 -3.48 -6.89 -13.28
CA THR A 143 -4.79 -6.62 -13.89
C THR A 143 -4.62 -6.13 -15.32
N THR A 144 -5.14 -6.85 -16.31
CA THR A 144 -5.11 -6.43 -17.72
C THR A 144 -6.46 -5.94 -18.25
N GLN A 145 -7.57 -6.46 -17.73
CA GLN A 145 -8.93 -6.24 -18.27
C GLN A 145 -9.60 -5.01 -17.65
N TYR A 146 -8.92 -3.84 -17.67
CA TYR A 146 -9.44 -2.59 -17.10
C TYR A 146 -8.94 -1.39 -17.88
N TYR A 147 -9.65 -0.26 -17.84
CA TYR A 147 -9.29 1.00 -18.51
C TYR A 147 -8.88 0.80 -19.98
N ASP A 148 -9.75 0.13 -20.75
CA ASP A 148 -9.51 -0.22 -22.16
C ASP A 148 -8.20 -0.99 -22.41
N LYS A 149 -7.72 -1.69 -21.37
CA LYS A 149 -6.46 -2.46 -21.34
C LYS A 149 -5.21 -1.61 -21.52
N GLN A 150 -5.31 -0.31 -21.18
CA GLN A 150 -4.22 0.64 -21.29
C GLN A 150 -3.92 1.32 -19.96
N LEU A 151 -2.72 1.82 -19.83
CA LEU A 151 -2.25 2.73 -18.79
C LEU A 151 -2.39 4.17 -19.26
N ALA A 152 -2.16 5.15 -18.39
CA ALA A 152 -2.33 6.58 -18.70
C ALA A 152 -1.55 7.09 -19.92
N THR A 153 -0.41 6.46 -20.22
CA THR A 153 0.42 6.78 -21.39
C THR A 153 -0.05 6.13 -22.69
N GLY A 154 -1.11 5.31 -22.66
CA GLY A 154 -1.52 4.44 -23.77
C GLY A 154 -0.74 3.12 -23.86
N MET A 155 0.20 2.89 -22.96
CA MET A 155 0.91 1.61 -22.87
C MET A 155 -0.07 0.47 -22.52
N SER A 156 0.09 -0.69 -23.15
CA SER A 156 -0.72 -1.87 -22.83
C SER A 156 -0.52 -2.31 -21.38
N ARG A 157 -1.61 -2.68 -20.69
CA ARG A 157 -1.55 -3.30 -19.36
C ARG A 157 -0.86 -4.68 -19.33
N LEU A 158 -0.54 -5.25 -20.48
CA LEU A 158 0.34 -6.43 -20.54
C LEU A 158 1.74 -6.14 -19.97
N ALA A 159 2.18 -4.87 -19.93
CA ALA A 159 3.40 -4.48 -19.24
C ALA A 159 3.37 -4.84 -17.73
N SER A 160 2.20 -4.80 -17.10
CA SER A 160 2.03 -5.26 -15.71
C SER A 160 2.25 -6.77 -15.56
N ARG A 161 1.80 -7.56 -16.55
CA ARG A 161 2.08 -9.00 -16.61
C ARG A 161 3.58 -9.27 -16.75
N ASP A 162 4.23 -8.57 -17.66
CA ASP A 162 5.64 -8.78 -17.95
C ASP A 162 6.51 -8.35 -16.74
N PHE A 163 6.11 -7.27 -16.06
CA PHE A 163 6.71 -6.87 -14.78
C PHE A 163 6.56 -7.96 -13.71
N ALA A 164 5.34 -8.49 -13.52
CA ALA A 164 5.09 -9.56 -12.55
C ALA A 164 5.85 -10.85 -12.89
N ASP A 165 5.95 -11.20 -14.17
CA ASP A 165 6.68 -12.38 -14.64
C ASP A 165 8.19 -12.27 -14.34
N GLY A 166 8.77 -11.13 -14.68
CA GLY A 166 10.18 -10.84 -14.43
C GLY A 166 10.52 -10.86 -12.93
N MET A 167 9.68 -10.23 -12.10
CA MET A 167 9.83 -10.20 -10.65
C MET A 167 9.79 -11.62 -10.06
N LEU A 168 8.78 -12.42 -10.42
CA LEU A 168 8.66 -13.80 -9.93
C LEU A 168 9.82 -14.68 -10.39
N ALA A 169 10.27 -14.51 -11.63
CA ALA A 169 11.40 -15.27 -12.16
C ALA A 169 12.68 -14.98 -11.40
N GLN A 170 12.93 -13.70 -11.07
CA GLN A 170 14.13 -13.30 -10.33
C GLN A 170 14.08 -13.78 -8.88
N ILE A 171 12.97 -13.59 -8.18
CA ILE A 171 12.80 -14.09 -6.79
C ILE A 171 12.97 -15.61 -6.74
N HIS A 172 12.32 -16.33 -7.66
CA HIS A 172 12.45 -17.79 -7.72
C HIS A 172 13.88 -18.24 -7.93
N LYS A 173 14.59 -17.62 -8.87
CA LYS A 173 16.01 -17.92 -9.14
C LYS A 173 16.87 -17.71 -7.91
N ASP A 174 16.75 -16.54 -7.29
CA ASP A 174 17.62 -16.13 -6.19
C ASP A 174 17.35 -16.94 -4.91
N LEU A 175 16.08 -17.18 -4.57
CA LEU A 175 15.73 -18.03 -3.43
C LEU A 175 16.08 -19.50 -3.67
N THR A 176 15.89 -20.03 -4.88
CA THR A 176 16.28 -21.41 -5.21
C THR A 176 17.79 -21.60 -5.11
N LEU A 177 18.56 -20.62 -5.53
CA LEU A 177 20.02 -20.64 -5.41
C LEU A 177 20.47 -20.71 -3.95
N HIS A 178 19.77 -20.05 -3.05
CA HIS A 178 20.09 -19.99 -1.63
C HIS A 178 19.55 -21.18 -0.84
N LEU A 179 18.29 -21.57 -1.09
CA LEU A 179 17.57 -22.58 -0.31
C LEU A 179 17.64 -23.99 -0.94
N GLY A 180 18.09 -24.10 -2.19
CA GLY A 180 18.05 -25.34 -2.98
C GLY A 180 16.67 -25.61 -3.60
N ASN A 181 15.60 -25.01 -3.10
CA ASN A 181 14.24 -25.14 -3.62
C ASN A 181 13.41 -23.92 -3.26
N TRP A 182 12.62 -23.41 -4.20
CA TRP A 182 11.59 -22.41 -3.99
C TRP A 182 10.50 -22.55 -5.04
N THR A 183 9.24 -22.35 -4.68
CA THR A 183 8.14 -22.49 -5.62
C THR A 183 7.79 -21.14 -6.25
N ARG A 184 7.88 -21.07 -7.57
CA ARG A 184 7.28 -20.01 -8.37
C ARG A 184 5.86 -20.42 -8.75
N ARG A 185 4.86 -19.72 -8.21
CA ARG A 185 3.44 -19.97 -8.54
C ARG A 185 3.06 -19.33 -9.87
N SER A 186 1.86 -19.66 -10.36
CA SER A 186 1.31 -19.06 -11.58
C SER A 186 1.01 -17.58 -11.38
N LEU A 187 1.10 -16.82 -12.46
CA LEU A 187 0.62 -15.46 -12.52
C LEU A 187 -0.91 -15.42 -12.53
N PHE A 188 -1.51 -14.50 -11.78
CA PHE A 188 -2.96 -14.33 -11.72
C PHE A 188 -3.38 -12.98 -12.29
N ASP A 189 -4.16 -13.00 -13.37
CA ASP A 189 -4.88 -11.82 -13.86
C ASP A 189 -6.18 -11.69 -13.06
N ARG A 190 -6.20 -10.73 -12.13
CA ARG A 190 -7.30 -10.50 -11.19
C ARG A 190 -7.58 -9.02 -11.01
N ASN A 191 -8.85 -8.70 -10.83
CA ASN A 191 -9.33 -7.34 -10.65
C ASN A 191 -9.25 -6.93 -9.17
N TYR A 192 -8.04 -6.68 -8.67
CA TYR A 192 -7.84 -6.06 -7.35
C TYR A 192 -7.52 -4.57 -7.49
N SER A 193 -8.00 -3.76 -6.55
CA SER A 193 -7.81 -2.31 -6.57
C SER A 193 -6.32 -1.93 -6.71
N GLU A 194 -5.46 -2.56 -5.95
CA GLU A 194 -4.03 -2.26 -5.85
C GLU A 194 -3.23 -2.61 -7.12
N SER A 195 -3.73 -3.52 -7.97
CA SER A 195 -3.13 -3.82 -9.28
C SER A 195 -3.90 -3.20 -10.45
N ARG A 196 -5.14 -2.74 -10.22
CA ARG A 196 -6.00 -2.13 -11.23
C ARG A 196 -5.84 -0.62 -11.32
N GLU A 197 -5.88 0.07 -10.16
CA GLU A 197 -5.93 1.53 -10.10
C GLU A 197 -4.64 2.22 -10.55
N PRO A 198 -3.42 1.72 -10.23
CA PRO A 198 -2.22 2.37 -10.69
C PRO A 198 -2.19 2.54 -12.21
N GLN A 199 -1.76 3.73 -12.65
CA GLN A 199 -1.69 4.10 -14.06
C GLN A 199 -0.28 3.91 -14.65
N VAL A 200 0.56 3.15 -13.95
CA VAL A 200 1.85 2.62 -14.40
C VAL A 200 1.83 1.08 -14.31
N PRO A 201 2.78 0.35 -14.94
CA PRO A 201 2.87 -1.09 -14.75
C PRO A 201 2.90 -1.46 -13.27
N SER A 202 1.98 -2.34 -12.86
CA SER A 202 1.72 -2.59 -11.44
C SER A 202 1.43 -4.06 -11.18
N MET A 203 1.83 -4.52 -9.99
CA MET A 203 1.55 -5.86 -9.52
C MET A 203 1.33 -5.91 -8.01
N ILE A 204 0.66 -6.97 -7.55
CA ILE A 204 0.71 -7.43 -6.16
C ILE A 204 1.67 -8.61 -6.12
N LEU A 205 2.66 -8.52 -5.26
CA LEU A 205 3.60 -9.59 -4.96
C LEU A 205 3.17 -10.26 -3.66
N GLU A 206 2.59 -11.45 -3.80
CA GLU A 206 2.39 -12.35 -2.66
C GLU A 206 3.69 -13.09 -2.42
N VAL A 207 4.51 -12.56 -1.53
CA VAL A 207 5.89 -13.03 -1.32
C VAL A 207 5.93 -14.51 -0.95
N LEU A 208 5.03 -14.92 -0.04
CA LEU A 208 4.92 -16.26 0.50
C LEU A 208 3.59 -16.41 1.26
N SER A 209 3.28 -17.60 1.75
CA SER A 209 2.10 -17.83 2.59
C SER A 209 2.41 -17.70 4.08
N HIS A 210 1.71 -16.78 4.76
CA HIS A 210 1.82 -16.62 6.20
C HIS A 210 1.12 -17.73 7.02
N GLN A 211 0.37 -18.62 6.38
CA GLN A 211 -0.26 -19.77 7.03
C GLN A 211 0.56 -21.07 6.87
N ASN A 212 1.59 -21.06 6.05
CA ASN A 212 2.40 -22.25 5.77
C ASN A 212 3.70 -22.20 6.56
N TYR A 213 4.02 -23.26 7.30
CA TYR A 213 5.19 -23.30 8.18
C TYR A 213 6.50 -23.19 7.42
N ALA A 214 6.65 -23.91 6.29
CA ALA A 214 7.88 -23.87 5.48
C ALA A 214 8.15 -22.46 4.92
N ASP A 215 7.11 -21.81 4.41
CA ASP A 215 7.19 -20.43 3.93
C ASP A 215 7.53 -19.44 5.06
N MET A 216 6.96 -19.65 6.26
CA MET A 216 7.23 -18.79 7.41
C MET A 216 8.66 -18.89 7.94
N LEU A 217 9.33 -20.03 7.78
CA LEU A 217 10.76 -20.12 8.08
C LEU A 217 11.56 -19.15 7.21
N VAL A 218 11.22 -19.06 5.93
CA VAL A 218 11.82 -18.09 4.98
C VAL A 218 11.47 -16.66 5.36
N ALA A 219 10.22 -16.40 5.77
CA ALA A 219 9.78 -15.07 6.21
C ALA A 219 10.54 -14.57 7.45
N HIS A 220 10.98 -15.45 8.32
CA HIS A 220 11.73 -15.09 9.53
C HIS A 220 13.25 -15.02 9.30
N ASP A 221 13.76 -15.53 8.18
CA ASP A 221 15.16 -15.42 7.83
C ASP A 221 15.51 -14.03 7.29
N PRO A 222 16.33 -13.23 7.98
CA PRO A 222 16.71 -11.90 7.51
C PRO A 222 17.45 -11.93 6.16
N TYR A 223 18.20 -12.98 5.87
CA TYR A 223 18.92 -13.10 4.61
C TYR A 223 17.97 -13.37 3.44
N CYS A 224 16.95 -14.20 3.63
CA CYS A 224 15.89 -14.40 2.63
C CYS A 224 15.13 -13.10 2.34
N LYS A 225 14.83 -12.30 3.36
CA LYS A 225 14.23 -10.96 3.16
C LYS A 225 15.11 -10.06 2.32
N PHE A 226 16.42 -10.08 2.56
CA PHE A 226 17.37 -9.32 1.75
C PHE A 226 17.40 -9.81 0.30
N ILE A 227 17.40 -11.14 0.07
CA ILE A 227 17.34 -11.73 -1.28
C ILE A 227 16.11 -11.26 -2.02
N ILE A 228 14.94 -11.34 -1.39
CA ILE A 228 13.66 -10.91 -1.98
C ILE A 228 13.67 -9.42 -2.30
N ALA A 229 14.18 -8.60 -1.37
CA ALA A 229 14.23 -7.15 -1.57
C ALA A 229 15.24 -6.71 -2.65
N ARG A 230 16.25 -7.53 -2.93
CA ARG A 230 17.23 -7.28 -3.98
C ARG A 230 16.74 -7.69 -5.36
N ALA A 231 15.88 -8.72 -5.43
CA ALA A 231 15.35 -9.24 -6.68
C ALA A 231 14.47 -8.22 -7.41
#